data_d64aea59ec550fad7b7229d8e11296f9
#
_entry.id   d64aea59ec550fad7b7229d8e11296f9
#
_cell.length_a   1.000
_cell.length_b   1.000
_cell.length_c   1.000
_cell.angle_alpha   90.00
_cell.angle_beta   90.00
_cell.angle_gamma   90.00
#
_symmetry.space_group_name_H-M   'P 1'
#
loop_
_entity.id
_entity.type
_entity.pdbx_description
1 polymer ?
#
loop_
_entity_poly.entity_id
_entity_poly.type
_entity_poly.pdbx_seq_one_letter_code
_entity_poly.pdbx_strand_id
1 'polypeptide(L)'
;MSIELNGKTIETDKNGYLVNAEDWSKELAEHIAQSEGLALTQKHWDLLEYLRDEYFNNNATQPNTRHICKAMSDKWGTSVAQKDVYDLFPKDPSKQGGRIAGLPESRRKGGY
;
A
#
# COMPACT_ATOMS: atom_id res chain seq x y z
N MET A 1 15.24 -11.52 -1.89
CA MET A 1 15.20 -10.70 -3.10
C MET A 1 15.45 -9.24 -2.72
N SER A 2 15.71 -8.39 -3.68
CA SER A 2 16.05 -7.00 -3.37
C SER A 2 15.59 -6.04 -4.46
N ILE A 3 15.52 -4.76 -4.08
CA ILE A 3 15.23 -3.65 -4.98
C ILE A 3 16.43 -2.72 -4.97
N GLU A 4 16.91 -2.33 -6.15
CA GLU A 4 17.98 -1.34 -6.26
C GLU A 4 17.36 0.04 -6.43
N LEU A 5 17.71 0.98 -5.56
CA LEU A 5 17.20 2.35 -5.62
C LEU A 5 18.31 3.33 -5.23
N ASN A 6 18.68 4.19 -6.16
CA ASN A 6 19.72 5.23 -5.94
C ASN A 6 21.03 4.65 -5.38
N GLY A 7 21.43 3.50 -5.90
CA GLY A 7 22.67 2.85 -5.43
C GLY A 7 22.53 2.09 -4.12
N LYS A 8 21.35 2.04 -3.56
CA LYS A 8 21.07 1.33 -2.31
C LYS A 8 20.30 0.05 -2.60
N THR A 9 20.71 -1.05 -1.96
CA THR A 9 20.02 -2.33 -2.08
C THR A 9 19.01 -2.44 -0.93
N ILE A 10 17.74 -2.64 -1.27
CA ILE A 10 16.65 -2.75 -0.30
C ILE A 10 16.12 -4.17 -0.33
N GLU A 11 16.22 -4.87 0.81
CA GLU A 11 15.81 -6.25 0.91
C GLU A 11 14.30 -6.42 0.91
N THR A 12 13.81 -7.40 0.15
CA THR A 12 12.40 -7.77 0.14
C THR A 12 12.29 -9.27 0.32
N ASP A 13 11.07 -9.73 0.69
CA ASP A 13 10.79 -11.15 0.68
C ASP A 13 10.48 -11.61 -0.76
N LYS A 14 10.15 -12.90 -0.91
CA LYS A 14 9.90 -13.48 -2.23
C LYS A 14 8.68 -12.87 -2.93
N ASN A 15 7.80 -12.23 -2.19
CA ASN A 15 6.58 -11.60 -2.73
C ASN A 15 6.72 -10.08 -2.90
N GLY A 16 7.92 -9.55 -2.68
CA GLY A 16 8.20 -8.14 -2.91
C GLY A 16 7.89 -7.21 -1.74
N TYR A 17 7.56 -7.76 -0.57
CA TYR A 17 7.33 -6.95 0.63
C TYR A 17 8.66 -6.64 1.31
N LEU A 18 8.77 -5.43 1.88
CA LEU A 18 10.01 -5.02 2.56
C LEU A 18 10.28 -5.90 3.77
N VAL A 19 11.54 -6.33 3.89
CA VAL A 19 12.00 -7.00 5.10
C VAL A 19 12.10 -6.00 6.24
N ASN A 20 12.51 -4.79 5.94
CA ASN A 20 12.72 -3.72 6.91
C ASN A 20 11.80 -2.54 6.58
N ALA A 21 10.82 -2.27 7.44
CA ALA A 21 9.89 -1.17 7.23
C ALA A 21 10.60 0.19 7.20
N GLU A 22 11.75 0.30 7.86
CA GLU A 22 12.52 1.54 7.89
C GLU A 22 13.13 1.92 6.53
N ASP A 23 13.23 0.96 5.62
CA ASP A 23 13.77 1.23 4.28
C ASP A 23 12.76 1.94 3.38
N TRP A 24 11.52 2.11 3.83
CA TRP A 24 10.49 2.74 3.01
C TRP A 24 10.72 4.24 2.87
N SER A 25 10.40 4.74 1.67
CA SER A 25 10.35 6.17 1.38
C SER A 25 9.30 6.39 0.30
N LYS A 26 8.90 7.64 0.09
CA LYS A 26 7.99 7.98 -1.01
C LYS A 26 8.61 7.61 -2.36
N GLU A 27 9.91 7.82 -2.49
CA GLU A 27 10.64 7.47 -3.71
C GLU A 27 10.61 5.98 -3.97
N LEU A 28 10.77 5.16 -2.92
CA LEU A 28 10.66 3.72 -3.04
C LEU A 28 9.25 3.31 -3.43
N ALA A 29 8.22 3.94 -2.85
CA ALA A 29 6.84 3.65 -3.19
C ALA A 29 6.58 3.92 -4.67
N GLU A 30 7.09 5.03 -5.20
CA GLU A 30 6.96 5.34 -6.62
C GLU A 30 7.69 4.32 -7.49
N HIS A 31 8.87 3.87 -7.06
CA HIS A 31 9.63 2.86 -7.79
C HIS A 31 8.87 1.54 -7.86
N ILE A 32 8.32 1.09 -6.74
CA ILE A 32 7.53 -0.15 -6.71
C ILE A 32 6.28 -0.01 -7.60
N ALA A 33 5.59 1.13 -7.48
CA ALA A 33 4.38 1.38 -8.28
C ALA A 33 4.70 1.37 -9.78
N GLN A 34 5.79 2.00 -10.20
CA GLN A 34 6.19 2.01 -11.60
C GLN A 34 6.48 0.61 -12.11
N SER A 35 7.09 -0.24 -11.29
CA SER A 35 7.37 -1.63 -11.69
C SER A 35 6.09 -2.42 -11.92
N GLU A 36 4.96 -1.96 -11.40
CA GLU A 36 3.66 -2.59 -11.57
C GLU A 36 2.76 -1.82 -12.54
N GLY A 37 3.32 -0.81 -13.22
CA GLY A 37 2.57 -0.04 -14.21
C GLY A 37 1.65 1.02 -13.62
N LEU A 38 1.88 1.42 -12.37
CA LEU A 38 1.04 2.42 -11.70
C LEU A 38 1.74 3.78 -11.61
N ALA A 39 0.97 4.84 -11.85
CA ALA A 39 1.39 6.21 -11.55
C ALA A 39 0.64 6.67 -10.31
N LEU A 40 1.36 7.06 -9.26
CA LEU A 40 0.73 7.44 -8.00
C LEU A 40 0.16 8.86 -8.08
N THR A 41 -1.15 8.97 -7.85
CA THR A 41 -1.86 10.26 -7.76
C THR A 41 -2.10 10.59 -6.29
N GLN A 42 -2.69 11.75 -6.02
CA GLN A 42 -2.99 12.14 -4.64
C GLN A 42 -3.90 11.11 -3.95
N LYS A 43 -4.85 10.53 -4.67
CA LYS A 43 -5.72 9.51 -4.10
C LYS A 43 -4.95 8.25 -3.71
N HIS A 44 -3.97 7.86 -4.52
CA HIS A 44 -3.09 6.75 -4.16
C HIS A 44 -2.35 7.07 -2.86
N TRP A 45 -1.78 8.27 -2.75
CA TRP A 45 -1.04 8.66 -1.56
C TRP A 45 -1.93 8.71 -0.32
N ASP A 46 -3.17 9.20 -0.46
CA ASP A 46 -4.12 9.21 0.66
C ASP A 46 -4.37 7.81 1.20
N LEU A 47 -4.53 6.85 0.29
CA LEU A 47 -4.76 5.46 0.67
C LEU A 47 -3.52 4.86 1.31
N LEU A 48 -2.34 5.11 0.76
CA LEU A 48 -1.08 4.61 1.32
C LEU A 48 -0.83 5.17 2.72
N GLU A 49 -1.09 6.47 2.92
CA GLU A 49 -0.94 7.09 4.23
C GLU A 49 -1.88 6.47 5.25
N TYR A 50 -3.12 6.18 4.86
CA TYR A 50 -4.08 5.51 5.72
C TYR A 50 -3.58 4.12 6.13
N LEU A 51 -3.07 3.34 5.18
CA LEU A 51 -2.55 2.01 5.47
C LEU A 51 -1.37 2.07 6.44
N ARG A 52 -0.45 3.01 6.24
CA ARG A 52 0.70 3.17 7.13
C ARG A 52 0.26 3.62 8.51
N ASP A 53 -0.67 4.56 8.60
CA ASP A 53 -1.17 5.04 9.89
C ASP A 53 -1.82 3.92 10.69
N GLU A 54 -2.65 3.10 10.03
CA GLU A 54 -3.29 1.96 10.69
C GLU A 54 -2.27 0.94 11.18
N TYR A 55 -1.22 0.70 10.41
CA TYR A 55 -0.22 -0.26 10.80
C TYR A 55 0.66 0.24 11.96
N PHE A 56 1.18 1.46 11.83
CA PHE A 56 2.16 1.97 12.80
C PHE A 56 1.53 2.58 14.04
N ASN A 57 0.30 3.06 13.97
CA ASN A 57 -0.35 3.76 15.07
C ASN A 57 -1.58 3.05 15.62
N ASN A 58 -1.92 1.87 15.11
CA ASN A 58 -3.11 1.12 15.52
C ASN A 58 -2.83 -0.38 15.59
N ASN A 59 -1.81 -0.76 16.38
CA ASN A 59 -1.48 -2.15 16.70
C ASN A 59 -1.24 -3.03 15.48
N ALA A 60 -0.51 -2.52 14.48
CA ALA A 60 -0.18 -3.25 13.27
C ALA A 60 -1.43 -3.71 12.50
N THR A 61 -2.48 -2.91 12.53
CA THR A 61 -3.72 -3.20 11.81
C THR A 61 -3.48 -3.08 10.30
N GLN A 62 -3.98 -4.07 9.56
CA GLN A 62 -3.94 -4.05 8.10
C GLN A 62 -5.39 -4.10 7.60
N PRO A 63 -6.00 -2.94 7.28
CA PRO A 63 -7.41 -2.88 6.91
C PRO A 63 -7.73 -3.68 5.67
N ASN A 64 -8.93 -4.27 5.63
CA ASN A 64 -9.43 -4.90 4.42
C ASN A 64 -10.01 -3.84 3.48
N THR A 65 -10.40 -4.27 2.28
CA THR A 65 -10.93 -3.36 1.25
C THR A 65 -12.15 -2.59 1.73
N ARG A 66 -13.04 -3.23 2.48
CA ARG A 66 -14.24 -2.56 2.99
C ARG A 66 -13.89 -1.41 3.94
N HIS A 67 -12.94 -1.63 4.84
CA HIS A 67 -12.49 -0.58 5.76
C HIS A 67 -11.77 0.54 5.01
N ILE A 68 -11.01 0.20 3.97
CA ILE A 68 -10.36 1.20 3.12
C ILE A 68 -11.41 2.08 2.44
N CYS A 69 -12.46 1.49 1.88
CA CYS A 69 -13.54 2.25 1.24
C CYS A 69 -14.19 3.21 2.21
N LYS A 70 -14.47 2.75 3.44
CA LYS A 70 -15.10 3.60 4.45
C LYS A 70 -14.20 4.77 4.82
N ALA A 71 -12.92 4.51 5.05
CA ALA A 71 -11.96 5.54 5.43
C ALA A 71 -11.81 6.58 4.32
N MET A 72 -11.72 6.13 3.07
CA MET A 72 -11.57 7.04 1.94
C MET A 72 -12.86 7.82 1.66
N SER A 73 -14.02 7.22 1.92
CA SER A 73 -15.30 7.92 1.82
C SER A 73 -15.33 9.09 2.80
N ASP A 74 -14.90 8.86 4.02
CA ASP A 74 -14.83 9.92 5.04
C ASP A 74 -13.82 10.99 4.68
N LYS A 75 -12.65 10.57 4.19
CA LYS A 75 -11.57 11.50 3.86
C LYS A 75 -11.91 12.38 2.65
N TRP A 76 -12.49 11.77 1.61
CA TRP A 76 -12.78 12.50 0.37
C TRP A 76 -14.16 13.13 0.33
N GLY A 77 -15.00 12.88 1.34
CA GLY A 77 -16.33 13.45 1.43
C GLY A 77 -17.30 12.96 0.37
N THR A 78 -17.09 11.75 -0.13
CA THR A 78 -17.94 11.16 -1.15
C THR A 78 -18.02 9.65 -0.94
N SER A 79 -19.05 9.01 -1.50
CA SER A 79 -19.18 7.56 -1.41
C SER A 79 -18.11 6.89 -2.27
N VAL A 80 -17.34 5.98 -1.67
CA VAL A 80 -16.27 5.24 -2.34
C VAL A 80 -16.65 3.76 -2.36
N ALA A 81 -16.78 3.21 -3.56
CA ALA A 81 -17.09 1.79 -3.74
C ALA A 81 -15.79 0.99 -3.88
N GLN A 82 -15.89 -0.34 -3.74
CA GLN A 82 -14.73 -1.21 -3.93
C GLN A 82 -14.10 -1.01 -5.31
N LYS A 83 -14.91 -0.81 -6.34
CA LYS A 83 -14.41 -0.56 -7.68
C LYS A 83 -13.46 0.64 -7.72
N ASP A 84 -13.78 1.69 -6.98
CA ASP A 84 -12.97 2.91 -6.99
C ASP A 84 -11.56 2.66 -6.44
N VAL A 85 -11.44 1.89 -5.35
CA VAL A 85 -10.13 1.59 -4.79
C VAL A 85 -9.39 0.53 -5.61
N TYR A 86 -10.10 -0.40 -6.26
CA TYR A 86 -9.48 -1.33 -7.20
C TYR A 86 -9.00 -0.62 -8.46
N ASP A 87 -9.62 0.49 -8.85
CA ASP A 87 -9.10 1.30 -9.96
C ASP A 87 -7.75 1.93 -9.61
N LEU A 88 -7.53 2.22 -8.32
CA LEU A 88 -6.24 2.74 -7.85
C LEU A 88 -5.19 1.64 -7.73
N PHE A 89 -5.56 0.49 -7.17
CA PHE A 89 -4.67 -0.64 -6.97
C PHE A 89 -5.34 -1.91 -7.49
N PRO A 90 -5.20 -2.18 -8.81
CA PRO A 90 -5.99 -3.24 -9.47
C PRO A 90 -5.75 -4.65 -8.95
N LYS A 91 -4.59 -4.94 -8.37
CA LYS A 91 -4.30 -6.29 -7.89
C LYS A 91 -4.94 -6.58 -6.55
N ASP A 92 -5.05 -5.59 -5.68
CA ASP A 92 -5.74 -5.70 -4.39
C ASP A 92 -5.39 -4.47 -3.56
N PRO A 93 -6.35 -3.59 -3.26
CA PRO A 93 -6.04 -2.35 -2.53
C PRO A 93 -5.32 -2.57 -1.20
N SER A 94 -5.71 -3.61 -0.45
CA SER A 94 -5.07 -3.89 0.83
C SER A 94 -3.66 -4.48 0.65
N LYS A 95 -3.52 -5.49 -0.22
CA LYS A 95 -2.23 -6.17 -0.39
C LYS A 95 -1.27 -5.41 -1.28
N GLN A 96 -1.72 -4.97 -2.46
CA GLN A 96 -0.88 -4.19 -3.35
C GLN A 96 -0.54 -2.84 -2.74
N GLY A 97 -1.53 -2.17 -2.17
CA GLY A 97 -1.31 -0.92 -1.47
C GLY A 97 -0.36 -1.09 -0.29
N GLY A 98 -0.53 -2.17 0.49
CA GLY A 98 0.36 -2.48 1.61
C GLY A 98 1.80 -2.68 1.18
N ARG A 99 2.02 -3.39 0.06
CA ARG A 99 3.36 -3.60 -0.47
C ARG A 99 4.01 -2.28 -0.87
N ILE A 100 3.27 -1.43 -1.59
CA ILE A 100 3.77 -0.12 -2.01
C ILE A 100 3.99 0.79 -0.79
N ALA A 101 3.15 0.65 0.23
CA ALA A 101 3.26 1.43 1.47
C ALA A 101 4.39 0.95 2.39
N GLY A 102 5.11 -0.11 2.02
CA GLY A 102 6.23 -0.60 2.80
C GLY A 102 5.84 -1.43 4.01
N LEU A 103 4.64 -2.00 4.01
CA LEU A 103 4.16 -2.84 5.10
C LEU A 103 4.50 -4.31 4.85
N PRO A 104 4.56 -5.15 5.90
CA PRO A 104 4.77 -6.57 5.69
C PRO A 104 3.55 -7.22 5.04
N GLU A 105 3.76 -8.41 4.49
CA GLU A 105 2.70 -9.15 3.84
C GLU A 105 1.56 -9.47 4.81
N SER A 106 0.33 -9.18 4.39
CA SER A 106 -0.85 -9.51 5.19
C SER A 106 -1.07 -11.03 5.18
N ARG A 107 -1.35 -11.59 6.37
CA ARG A 107 -1.67 -13.01 6.49
C ARG A 107 -3.13 -13.31 6.19
N ARG A 108 -3.93 -12.27 5.97
CA ARG A 108 -5.35 -12.41 5.67
C ARG A 108 -5.52 -12.92 4.24
N LYS A 109 -6.41 -13.92 4.08
CA LYS A 109 -6.74 -14.41 2.75
C LYS A 109 -7.70 -13.43 2.07
N GLY A 110 -7.43 -13.13 0.80
CA GLY A 110 -8.32 -12.39 -0.07
C GLY A 110 -8.43 -10.90 0.14
N GLY A 111 -7.88 -10.32 1.16
CA GLY A 111 -7.90 -8.87 1.37
C GLY A 111 -9.23 -8.30 1.85
N TYR A 112 -10.15 -9.12 2.25
CA TYR A 112 -11.46 -8.68 2.78
C TYR A 112 -11.50 -8.72 4.29
#